data_0598d1e29c7e82fdc64d6abae223e22e
#
_entry.id   0598d1e29c7e82fdc64d6abae223e22e
#
_cell.length_a   1.000
_cell.length_b   1.000
_cell.length_c   1.000
_cell.angle_alpha   90.00
_cell.angle_beta   90.00
_cell.angle_gamma   90.00
#
_symmetry.space_group_name_H-M   'P 1'
#
loop_
_entity.id
_entity.type
_entity.pdbx_description
1 polymer ?
#
loop_
_entity_poly.entity_id
_entity_poly.type
_entity_poly.pdbx_seq_one_letter_code
_entity_poly.pdbx_strand_id
1 'polypeptide(L)'
;MKFRLKTTLCMVCLVSLLFGAGSCALISFSFQNALEREQAAARSAYALLVRTLQLVETVEVWSQPQDVVQVLQQLSAQGNKSWSALSLETEQEFLSQGSISDGFLDLREQVDETHYAQSAFSYGGKQYLQLAGQLEIQGEPLILNVAYDISSIYQTRQQQQQAHGKIFAILF
;
A
#
# COMPACT_ATOMS: atom_id res chain seq x y z
N MET A 1 3.44 -47.52 33.50
CA MET A 1 2.81 -47.02 32.22
C MET A 1 2.34 -45.57 32.26
N LYS A 2 1.74 -45.06 33.32
CA LYS A 2 1.20 -43.68 33.41
C LYS A 2 2.27 -42.56 33.30
N PHE A 3 3.50 -42.76 33.74
CA PHE A 3 4.56 -41.74 33.70
C PHE A 3 5.06 -41.48 32.29
N ARG A 4 5.33 -42.52 31.49
CA ARG A 4 5.76 -42.38 30.11
C ARG A 4 4.75 -41.64 29.24
N LEU A 5 3.47 -41.92 29.42
CA LEU A 5 2.38 -41.24 28.70
C LEU A 5 2.34 -39.73 29.00
N LYS A 6 2.49 -39.35 30.29
CA LYS A 6 2.53 -37.93 30.69
C LYS A 6 3.71 -37.19 30.09
N THR A 7 4.90 -37.80 30.09
CA THR A 7 6.11 -37.18 29.52
C THR A 7 6.00 -37.04 28.01
N THR A 8 5.47 -38.04 27.31
CA THR A 8 5.24 -37.94 25.86
C THR A 8 4.20 -36.85 25.51
N LEU A 9 3.10 -36.78 26.26
CA LEU A 9 2.06 -35.76 26.07
C LEU A 9 2.64 -34.35 26.31
N CYS A 10 3.42 -34.18 27.36
CA CYS A 10 4.06 -32.90 27.67
C CYS A 10 5.04 -32.47 26.57
N MET A 11 5.83 -33.42 26.04
CA MET A 11 6.75 -33.16 24.92
C MET A 11 5.99 -32.76 23.64
N VAL A 12 4.92 -33.46 23.30
CA VAL A 12 4.08 -33.12 22.14
C VAL A 12 3.48 -31.74 22.29
N CYS A 13 2.91 -31.41 23.46
CA CYS A 13 2.38 -30.06 23.72
C CYS A 13 3.45 -28.96 23.58
N LEU A 14 4.68 -29.22 24.08
CA LEU A 14 5.77 -28.27 24.05
C LEU A 14 6.25 -28.02 22.61
N VAL A 15 6.41 -29.09 21.84
CA VAL A 15 6.77 -29.00 20.41
C VAL A 15 5.68 -28.28 19.62
N SER A 16 4.40 -28.58 19.87
CA SER A 16 3.27 -27.92 19.21
C SER A 16 3.23 -26.41 19.48
N LEU A 17 3.45 -26.02 20.75
CA LEU A 17 3.51 -24.62 21.14
C LEU A 17 4.66 -23.88 20.46
N LEU A 18 5.87 -24.47 20.46
CA LEU A 18 7.05 -23.87 19.81
C LEU A 18 6.86 -23.73 18.31
N PHE A 19 6.32 -24.76 17.65
CA PHE A 19 6.06 -24.72 16.20
C PHE A 19 4.97 -23.73 15.85
N GLY A 20 3.88 -23.68 16.62
CA GLY A 20 2.77 -22.76 16.43
C GLY A 20 3.21 -21.30 16.59
N ALA A 21 3.87 -20.97 17.71
CA ALA A 21 4.36 -19.63 17.97
C ALA A 21 5.44 -19.19 16.97
N GLY A 22 6.39 -20.07 16.65
CA GLY A 22 7.45 -19.78 15.68
C GLY A 22 6.90 -19.49 14.26
N SER A 23 5.94 -20.28 13.82
CA SER A 23 5.32 -20.07 12.49
C SER A 23 4.50 -18.78 12.44
N CYS A 24 3.75 -18.45 13.49
CA CYS A 24 3.04 -17.17 13.57
C CYS A 24 3.99 -15.98 13.53
N ALA A 25 5.11 -16.06 14.24
CA ALA A 25 6.14 -15.01 14.22
C ALA A 25 6.75 -14.84 12.83
N LEU A 26 7.08 -15.94 12.15
CA LEU A 26 7.62 -15.91 10.79
C LEU A 26 6.66 -15.31 9.77
N ILE A 27 5.36 -15.70 9.82
CA ILE A 27 4.33 -15.14 8.94
C ILE A 27 4.18 -13.63 9.19
N SER A 28 4.17 -13.20 10.45
CA SER A 28 4.06 -11.78 10.82
C SER A 28 5.27 -10.99 10.34
N PHE A 29 6.48 -11.51 10.53
CA PHE A 29 7.71 -10.88 10.07
C PHE A 29 7.78 -10.80 8.54
N SER A 30 7.42 -11.86 7.83
CA SER A 30 7.36 -11.90 6.37
C SER A 30 6.35 -10.86 5.84
N PHE A 31 5.20 -10.74 6.48
CA PHE A 31 4.18 -9.74 6.13
C PHE A 31 4.69 -8.31 6.32
N GLN A 32 5.31 -8.02 7.47
CA GLN A 32 5.86 -6.69 7.73
C GLN A 32 6.93 -6.30 6.70
N ASN A 33 7.88 -7.19 6.42
CA ASN A 33 8.91 -6.96 5.41
C ASN A 33 8.31 -6.74 4.00
N ALA A 34 7.27 -7.51 3.63
CA ALA A 34 6.60 -7.33 2.36
C ALA A 34 5.89 -5.97 2.28
N LEU A 35 5.21 -5.58 3.37
CA LEU A 35 4.52 -4.30 3.46
C LEU A 35 5.50 -3.12 3.38
N GLU A 36 6.62 -3.18 4.09
CA GLU A 36 7.67 -2.15 4.04
C GLU A 36 8.26 -1.99 2.65
N ARG A 37 8.51 -3.11 1.94
CA ARG A 37 9.00 -3.07 0.56
C ARG A 37 8.00 -2.42 -0.39
N GLU A 38 6.72 -2.76 -0.25
CA GLU A 38 5.66 -2.15 -1.06
C GLU A 38 5.47 -0.67 -0.76
N GLN A 39 5.54 -0.28 0.50
CA GLN A 39 5.50 1.12 0.89
C GLN A 39 6.70 1.89 0.32
N ALA A 40 7.90 1.33 0.39
CA ALA A 40 9.09 1.93 -0.19
C ALA A 40 8.98 2.07 -1.72
N ALA A 41 8.46 1.04 -2.41
CA ALA A 41 8.23 1.08 -3.85
C ALA A 41 7.18 2.12 -4.24
N ALA A 42 6.07 2.20 -3.49
CA ALA A 42 5.04 3.20 -3.70
C ALA A 42 5.56 4.63 -3.49
N ARG A 43 6.35 4.87 -2.44
CA ARG A 43 7.00 6.16 -2.19
C ARG A 43 7.94 6.56 -3.33
N SER A 44 8.75 5.63 -3.80
CA SER A 44 9.67 5.88 -4.92
C SER A 44 8.91 6.20 -6.21
N ALA A 45 7.83 5.47 -6.50
CA ALA A 45 6.98 5.72 -7.65
C ALA A 45 6.26 7.09 -7.54
N TYR A 46 5.75 7.43 -6.36
CA TYR A 46 5.13 8.72 -6.08
C TYR A 46 6.12 9.88 -6.26
N ALA A 47 7.32 9.77 -5.67
CA ALA A 47 8.36 10.78 -5.82
C ALA A 47 8.78 10.99 -7.27
N LEU A 48 8.82 9.90 -8.07
CA LEU A 48 9.08 9.99 -9.50
C LEU A 48 7.95 10.73 -10.24
N LEU A 49 6.68 10.44 -9.91
CA LEU A 49 5.53 11.16 -10.49
C LEU A 49 5.60 12.65 -10.20
N VAL A 50 5.80 13.03 -8.94
CA VAL A 50 5.94 14.43 -8.51
C VAL A 50 7.06 15.13 -9.27
N ARG A 51 8.24 14.50 -9.32
CA ARG A 51 9.41 15.07 -10.01
C ARG A 51 9.18 15.21 -11.50
N THR A 52 8.50 14.26 -12.12
CA THR A 52 8.20 14.33 -13.56
C THR A 52 7.20 15.43 -13.85
N LEU A 53 6.17 15.60 -13.00
CA LEU A 53 5.22 16.71 -13.14
C LEU A 53 5.93 18.07 -13.06
N GLN A 54 6.81 18.26 -12.08
CA GLN A 54 7.60 19.48 -11.94
C GLN A 54 8.51 19.74 -13.15
N LEU A 55 9.09 18.69 -13.74
CA LEU A 55 9.92 18.83 -14.94
C LEU A 55 9.10 19.19 -16.18
N VAL A 56 7.93 18.59 -16.34
CA VAL A 56 7.05 18.87 -17.50
C VAL A 56 6.48 20.29 -17.41
N GLU A 57 6.16 20.77 -16.20
CA GLU A 57 5.76 22.16 -15.98
C GLU A 57 6.77 23.18 -16.50
N THR A 58 8.08 22.89 -16.38
CA THR A 58 9.12 23.79 -16.89
C THR A 58 9.21 23.83 -18.41
N VAL A 59 8.66 22.83 -19.10
CA VAL A 59 8.77 22.68 -20.57
C VAL A 59 7.47 23.03 -21.29
N GLU A 60 6.32 22.73 -20.68
CA GLU A 60 5.00 22.96 -21.26
C GLU A 60 4.16 23.86 -20.34
N VAL A 61 3.47 24.84 -20.95
CA VAL A 61 2.49 25.65 -20.22
C VAL A 61 1.21 24.82 -20.08
N TRP A 62 0.94 24.37 -18.88
CA TRP A 62 -0.30 23.66 -18.54
C TRP A 62 -1.47 24.64 -18.59
N SER A 63 -2.36 24.45 -19.55
CA SER A 63 -3.52 25.35 -19.70
C SER A 63 -4.70 24.94 -18.81
N GLN A 64 -4.75 23.66 -18.39
CA GLN A 64 -5.83 23.10 -17.58
C GLN A 64 -5.36 21.93 -16.71
N PRO A 65 -5.96 21.68 -15.52
CA PRO A 65 -5.65 20.53 -14.68
C PRO A 65 -5.80 19.16 -15.39
N GLN A 66 -6.64 19.10 -16.43
CA GLN A 66 -6.84 17.90 -17.24
C GLN A 66 -5.57 17.48 -18.03
N ASP A 67 -4.71 18.43 -18.37
CA ASP A 67 -3.44 18.18 -19.07
C ASP A 67 -2.49 17.38 -18.13
N VAL A 68 -2.49 17.71 -16.85
CA VAL A 68 -1.73 16.98 -15.81
C VAL A 68 -2.16 15.52 -15.76
N VAL A 69 -3.47 15.25 -15.78
CA VAL A 69 -4.01 13.89 -15.75
C VAL A 69 -3.58 13.07 -16.96
N GLN A 70 -3.56 13.66 -18.16
CA GLN A 70 -3.12 12.98 -19.37
C GLN A 70 -1.63 12.58 -19.30
N VAL A 71 -0.77 13.47 -18.82
CA VAL A 71 0.65 13.16 -18.63
C VAL A 71 0.83 12.07 -17.57
N LEU A 72 0.11 12.13 -16.47
CA LEU A 72 0.14 11.09 -15.44
C LEU A 72 -0.32 9.72 -15.99
N GLN A 73 -1.31 9.69 -16.88
CA GLN A 73 -1.73 8.46 -17.57
C GLN A 73 -0.62 7.87 -18.44
N GLN A 74 0.06 8.70 -19.22
CA GLN A 74 1.17 8.26 -20.06
C GLN A 74 2.34 7.73 -19.21
N LEU A 75 2.63 8.39 -18.09
CA LEU A 75 3.68 7.97 -17.16
C LEU A 75 3.34 6.66 -16.45
N SER A 76 2.08 6.45 -16.09
CA SER A 76 1.65 5.20 -15.44
C SER A 76 1.82 3.98 -16.35
N ALA A 77 1.65 4.17 -17.66
CA ALA A 77 1.85 3.10 -18.63
C ALA A 77 3.34 2.73 -18.82
N GLN A 78 4.26 3.59 -18.43
CA GLN A 78 5.71 3.39 -18.54
C GLN A 78 6.39 2.99 -17.21
N GLY A 79 5.70 3.12 -16.09
CA GLY A 79 6.25 2.88 -14.75
C GLY A 79 6.28 1.42 -14.32
N ASN A 80 7.24 1.09 -13.43
CA ASN A 80 7.36 -0.24 -12.81
C ASN A 80 6.23 -0.57 -11.82
N LYS A 81 5.46 0.42 -11.39
CA LYS A 81 4.31 0.26 -10.50
C LYS A 81 3.19 1.18 -10.96
N SER A 82 2.11 0.58 -11.46
CA SER A 82 0.91 1.32 -11.83
C SER A 82 0.10 1.70 -10.59
N TRP A 83 -0.40 2.91 -10.56
CA TRP A 83 -1.38 3.33 -9.57
C TRP A 83 -2.79 2.79 -9.95
N SER A 84 -3.61 2.58 -8.94
CA SER A 84 -4.99 2.10 -9.10
C SER A 84 -6.00 3.23 -9.20
N ALA A 85 -5.71 4.35 -8.55
CA ALA A 85 -6.47 5.58 -8.64
C ALA A 85 -5.59 6.78 -8.37
N LEU A 86 -5.99 7.91 -8.92
CA LEU A 86 -5.34 9.19 -8.77
C LEU A 86 -6.40 10.26 -8.59
N SER A 87 -6.17 11.19 -7.69
CA SER A 87 -6.99 12.37 -7.49
C SER A 87 -6.08 13.60 -7.42
N LEU A 88 -6.50 14.64 -8.11
CA LEU A 88 -5.88 15.94 -8.09
C LEU A 88 -6.91 16.94 -7.56
N GLU A 89 -6.58 17.59 -6.48
CA GLU A 89 -7.43 18.55 -5.80
C GLU A 89 -6.84 19.95 -5.85
N THR A 90 -7.64 20.90 -6.28
CA THR A 90 -7.40 22.34 -6.15
C THR A 90 -8.42 22.95 -5.19
N GLU A 91 -8.32 24.23 -4.86
CA GLU A 91 -9.36 24.94 -4.11
C GLU A 91 -10.72 24.96 -4.84
N GLN A 92 -10.72 24.85 -6.16
CA GLN A 92 -11.92 25.03 -7.00
C GLN A 92 -12.32 23.79 -7.80
N GLU A 93 -11.40 22.87 -8.06
CA GLU A 93 -11.64 21.71 -8.90
C GLU A 93 -11.13 20.41 -8.25
N PHE A 94 -11.91 19.36 -8.44
CA PHE A 94 -11.55 18.00 -8.05
C PHE A 94 -11.55 17.11 -9.29
N LEU A 95 -10.36 16.63 -9.66
CA LEU A 95 -10.20 15.68 -10.75
C LEU A 95 -9.82 14.32 -10.18
N SER A 96 -10.59 13.32 -10.53
CA SER A 96 -10.38 11.97 -10.04
C SER A 96 -10.37 10.97 -11.18
N GLN A 97 -9.46 10.02 -11.13
CA GLN A 97 -9.34 8.94 -12.09
C GLN A 97 -9.13 7.61 -11.39
N GLY A 98 -9.84 6.59 -11.88
CA GLY A 98 -9.78 5.23 -11.34
C GLY A 98 -11.03 4.82 -10.58
N SER A 99 -11.06 3.56 -10.16
CA SER A 99 -12.24 2.92 -9.55
C SER A 99 -12.46 3.27 -8.08
N ILE A 100 -11.66 4.18 -7.50
CA ILE A 100 -11.62 4.43 -6.05
C ILE A 100 -11.79 5.94 -5.75
N SER A 101 -12.31 6.71 -6.69
CA SER A 101 -12.44 8.17 -6.54
C SER A 101 -13.11 8.60 -5.23
N ASP A 102 -14.11 7.85 -4.79
CA ASP A 102 -14.88 8.15 -3.58
C ASP A 102 -14.30 7.49 -2.31
N GLY A 103 -13.19 6.77 -2.44
CA GLY A 103 -12.59 6.00 -1.35
C GLY A 103 -11.32 6.63 -0.75
N PHE A 104 -10.82 7.73 -1.30
CA PHE A 104 -9.65 8.40 -0.75
C PHE A 104 -9.92 8.93 0.66
N LEU A 105 -8.93 8.77 1.54
CA LEU A 105 -8.94 9.39 2.86
C LEU A 105 -8.57 10.87 2.73
N ASP A 106 -9.19 11.71 3.54
CA ASP A 106 -8.78 13.11 3.65
C ASP A 106 -7.46 13.20 4.45
N LEU A 107 -6.38 13.47 3.74
CA LEU A 107 -5.03 13.60 4.30
C LEU A 107 -4.51 15.05 4.23
N ARG A 108 -5.34 16.04 3.90
CA ARG A 108 -4.93 17.44 3.68
C ARG A 108 -4.20 18.03 4.88
N GLU A 109 -4.69 17.76 6.09
CA GLU A 109 -4.08 18.29 7.31
C GLU A 109 -2.71 17.68 7.64
N GLN A 110 -2.35 16.56 6.99
CA GLN A 110 -1.09 15.83 7.21
C GLN A 110 -0.04 16.13 6.14
N VAL A 111 -0.41 16.91 5.13
CA VAL A 111 0.44 17.25 3.99
C VAL A 111 0.94 18.68 4.14
N ASP A 112 2.23 18.89 3.92
CA ASP A 112 2.84 20.21 3.79
C ASP A 112 3.78 20.25 2.57
N GLU A 113 4.39 21.41 2.29
CA GLU A 113 5.28 21.62 1.15
C GLU A 113 6.49 20.67 1.11
N THR A 114 6.84 20.09 2.25
CA THR A 114 8.06 19.27 2.41
C THR A 114 7.76 17.80 2.70
N HIS A 115 6.54 17.49 3.16
CA HIS A 115 6.16 16.17 3.62
C HIS A 115 4.91 15.66 2.89
N TYR A 116 4.98 14.43 2.44
CA TYR A 116 3.82 13.69 1.97
C TYR A 116 3.23 12.85 3.10
N ALA A 117 1.92 12.73 3.11
CA ALA A 117 1.20 11.82 4.00
C ALA A 117 1.02 10.45 3.34
N GLN A 118 0.96 9.40 4.15
CA GLN A 118 0.61 8.06 3.68
C GLN A 118 -0.35 7.39 4.64
N SER A 119 -1.32 6.66 4.09
CA SER A 119 -2.25 5.85 4.88
C SER A 119 -2.68 4.61 4.10
N ALA A 120 -2.94 3.52 4.82
CA ALA A 120 -3.54 2.33 4.23
C ALA A 120 -5.04 2.32 4.51
N PHE A 121 -5.84 1.93 3.51
CA PHE A 121 -7.28 1.84 3.64
C PHE A 121 -7.85 0.65 2.86
N SER A 122 -9.08 0.28 3.21
CA SER A 122 -9.82 -0.79 2.52
C SER A 122 -10.96 -0.19 1.72
N TYR A 123 -11.10 -0.58 0.45
CA TYR A 123 -12.20 -0.18 -0.39
C TYR A 123 -12.60 -1.31 -1.35
N GLY A 124 -13.88 -1.62 -1.46
CA GLY A 124 -14.37 -2.68 -2.33
C GLY A 124 -13.76 -4.06 -2.07
N GLY A 125 -13.38 -4.37 -0.83
CA GLY A 125 -12.75 -5.64 -0.45
C GLY A 125 -11.27 -5.76 -0.79
N LYS A 126 -10.66 -4.69 -1.31
CA LYS A 126 -9.23 -4.59 -1.59
C LYS A 126 -8.54 -3.68 -0.58
N GLN A 127 -7.21 -3.83 -0.50
CA GLN A 127 -6.35 -3.02 0.36
C GLN A 127 -5.52 -2.08 -0.50
N TYR A 128 -5.49 -0.82 -0.13
CA TYR A 128 -4.79 0.22 -0.85
C TYR A 128 -3.86 1.00 0.08
N LEU A 129 -2.77 1.47 -0.49
CA LEU A 129 -1.87 2.44 0.12
C LEU A 129 -2.06 3.78 -0.60
N GLN A 130 -2.55 4.79 0.11
CA GLN A 130 -2.67 6.16 -0.37
C GLN A 130 -1.41 6.94 0.00
N LEU A 131 -0.92 7.69 -0.95
CA LEU A 131 0.10 8.73 -0.79
C LEU A 131 -0.52 10.05 -1.21
N ALA A 132 -0.38 11.07 -0.39
CA ALA A 132 -0.84 12.41 -0.63
C ALA A 132 0.31 13.38 -0.46
N GLY A 133 0.44 14.36 -1.34
CA GLY A 133 1.48 15.39 -1.26
C GLY A 133 1.04 16.65 -1.96
N GLN A 134 1.57 17.77 -1.49
CA GLN A 134 1.34 19.07 -2.09
C GLN A 134 2.29 19.27 -3.28
N LEU A 135 1.74 19.79 -4.35
CA LEU A 135 2.43 20.22 -5.56
C LEU A 135 2.06 21.66 -5.82
N GLU A 136 2.97 22.44 -6.32
CA GLU A 136 2.70 23.76 -6.85
C GLU A 136 2.80 23.68 -8.38
N ILE A 137 1.73 24.02 -9.08
CA ILE A 137 1.68 24.07 -10.54
C ILE A 137 1.18 25.47 -10.94
N GLN A 138 2.00 26.22 -11.65
CA GLN A 138 1.72 27.62 -12.06
C GLN A 138 1.45 28.57 -10.88
N GLY A 139 2.03 28.31 -9.70
CA GLY A 139 1.81 29.09 -8.51
C GLY A 139 0.53 28.74 -7.74
N GLU A 140 -0.21 27.72 -8.20
CA GLU A 140 -1.40 27.21 -7.53
C GLU A 140 -1.05 25.95 -6.73
N PRO A 141 -1.38 25.90 -5.43
CA PRO A 141 -1.17 24.71 -4.62
C PRO A 141 -2.18 23.62 -4.98
N LEU A 142 -1.68 22.44 -5.25
CA LEU A 142 -2.46 21.26 -5.63
C LEU A 142 -2.15 20.12 -4.67
N ILE A 143 -3.13 19.30 -4.34
CA ILE A 143 -2.92 18.06 -3.61
C ILE A 143 -3.06 16.88 -4.56
N LEU A 144 -1.97 16.17 -4.74
CA LEU A 144 -1.93 14.93 -5.51
C LEU A 144 -2.11 13.74 -4.60
N ASN A 145 -3.22 13.03 -4.74
CA ASN A 145 -3.47 11.75 -4.08
C ASN A 145 -3.27 10.60 -5.06
N VAL A 146 -2.54 9.58 -4.67
CA VAL A 146 -2.30 8.38 -5.48
C VAL A 146 -2.53 7.15 -4.63
N ALA A 147 -3.32 6.20 -5.11
CA ALA A 147 -3.57 4.92 -4.45
C ALA A 147 -2.94 3.76 -5.20
N TYR A 148 -2.23 2.91 -4.48
CA TYR A 148 -1.58 1.70 -4.97
C TYR A 148 -2.28 0.47 -4.37
N ASP A 149 -2.62 -0.52 -5.20
CA ASP A 149 -3.20 -1.78 -4.74
C ASP A 149 -2.12 -2.63 -4.06
N ILE A 150 -2.32 -2.92 -2.77
CA ILE A 150 -1.45 -3.75 -1.92
C ILE A 150 -2.14 -5.04 -1.48
N SER A 151 -3.28 -5.39 -2.09
CA SER A 151 -4.10 -6.54 -1.71
C SER A 151 -3.34 -7.86 -1.79
N SER A 152 -2.39 -7.99 -2.71
CA SER A 152 -1.59 -9.22 -2.87
C SER A 152 -0.82 -9.61 -1.61
N ILE A 153 -0.34 -8.64 -0.84
CA ILE A 153 0.40 -8.89 0.41
C ILE A 153 -0.54 -9.48 1.46
N TYR A 154 -1.74 -8.92 1.59
CA TYR A 154 -2.76 -9.40 2.54
C TYR A 154 -3.28 -10.78 2.14
N GLN A 155 -3.49 -11.04 0.84
CA GLN A 155 -3.87 -12.36 0.33
C GLN A 155 -2.79 -13.41 0.60
N THR A 156 -1.52 -13.08 0.37
CA THR A 156 -0.40 -13.97 0.66
C THR A 156 -0.34 -14.32 2.15
N ARG A 157 -0.49 -13.33 3.04
CA ARG A 157 -0.56 -13.57 4.47
C ARG A 157 -1.71 -14.51 4.84
N GLN A 158 -2.89 -14.28 4.29
CA GLN A 158 -4.06 -15.12 4.54
C GLN A 158 -3.85 -16.56 4.06
N GLN A 159 -3.27 -16.75 2.88
CA GLN A 159 -2.92 -18.07 2.35
C GLN A 159 -1.89 -18.79 3.24
N GLN A 160 -0.87 -18.08 3.70
CA GLN A 160 0.13 -18.64 4.62
C GLN A 160 -0.51 -19.07 5.96
N GLN A 161 -1.40 -18.24 6.52
CA GLN A 161 -2.12 -18.57 7.75
C GLN A 161 -3.03 -19.80 7.58
N GLN A 162 -3.74 -19.89 6.46
CA GLN A 162 -4.60 -21.04 6.14
C GLN A 162 -3.79 -22.32 5.94
N ALA A 163 -2.67 -22.24 5.21
CA ALA A 163 -1.78 -23.37 4.99
C ALA A 163 -1.20 -23.87 6.31
N HIS A 164 -0.75 -22.95 7.16
CA HIS A 164 -0.24 -23.28 8.49
C HIS A 164 -1.31 -23.94 9.37
N GLY A 165 -2.53 -23.40 9.41
CA GLY A 165 -3.66 -23.98 10.15
C GLY A 165 -4.00 -25.40 9.68
N LYS A 166 -3.97 -25.67 8.36
CA LYS A 166 -4.18 -27.01 7.81
C LYS A 166 -3.09 -27.99 8.22
N ILE A 167 -1.82 -27.58 8.14
CA ILE A 167 -0.68 -28.42 8.55
C ILE A 167 -0.79 -28.74 10.03
N PHE A 168 -1.11 -27.75 10.86
CA PHE A 168 -1.28 -27.93 12.29
C PHE A 168 -2.41 -28.91 12.60
N ALA A 169 -3.55 -28.80 11.92
CA ALA A 169 -4.70 -29.69 12.12
C ALA A 169 -4.46 -31.14 11.65
N ILE A 170 -3.48 -31.37 10.76
CA ILE A 170 -3.10 -32.74 10.30
C ILE A 170 -2.11 -33.36 11.28
N LEU A 171 -1.24 -32.58 11.90
CA LEU A 171 -0.17 -33.07 12.77
C LEU A 171 -0.61 -33.32 14.21
N PHE A 172 -1.69 -32.70 14.65
CA PHE A 172 -2.21 -32.73 16.02
C PHE A 172 -3.69 -33.06 16.10
#